data_8fca78c3aca5fb1cfd86920f6869bf63
#
_entry.id   8fca78c3aca5fb1cfd86920f6869bf63
#
_cell.length_a   1.000
_cell.length_b   1.000
_cell.length_c   1.000
_cell.angle_alpha   90.00
_cell.angle_beta   90.00
_cell.angle_gamma   90.00
#
_symmetry.space_group_name_H-M   'P 1'
#
loop_
_entity.id
_entity.type
_entity.pdbx_description
1 polymer ?
#
loop_
_entity_poly.entity_id
_entity_poly.type
_entity_poly.pdbx_seq_one_letter_code
_entity_poly.pdbx_strand_id
1 'polypeptide(L)'
;MELLGAIHHAGAIFLGEWTPEAVGDYVAGPNHTLPTGGTARFSSPLSVDEFVKKSSVLQYSPAALMRDSEAVITLADHEGLWAHAQSVRLRRKLVEQAFEDAQAAGEVNGSAEAK
;
A
#
# COMPACT_ATOMS: atom_id res chain seq x y z
N MET A 1 24.29 -10.54 -23.45
CA MET A 1 23.18 -9.61 -23.14
C MET A 1 21.81 -10.23 -23.39
N GLU A 2 21.62 -11.03 -24.42
CA GLU A 2 20.31 -11.63 -24.79
C GLU A 2 19.70 -12.52 -23.68
N LEU A 3 20.51 -13.24 -22.92
CA LEU A 3 20.03 -14.12 -21.84
C LEU A 3 19.65 -13.39 -20.55
N LEU A 4 20.03 -12.13 -20.38
CA LEU A 4 19.84 -11.41 -19.12
C LEU A 4 18.36 -11.32 -18.72
N GLY A 5 17.48 -11.05 -19.68
CA GLY A 5 16.04 -10.98 -19.45
C GLY A 5 15.36 -12.32 -19.14
N ALA A 6 16.03 -13.44 -19.38
CA ALA A 6 15.51 -14.78 -19.09
C ALA A 6 15.94 -15.32 -17.71
N ILE A 7 16.83 -14.61 -17.01
CA ILE A 7 17.32 -14.99 -15.68
C ILE A 7 16.44 -14.33 -14.62
N HIS A 8 15.61 -15.12 -13.94
CA HIS A 8 14.64 -14.60 -12.96
C HIS A 8 15.08 -14.74 -11.51
N HIS A 9 15.96 -15.70 -11.19
CA HIS A 9 16.27 -16.08 -9.81
C HIS A 9 17.77 -16.24 -9.58
N ALA A 10 18.51 -15.16 -9.79
CA ALA A 10 19.94 -15.08 -9.48
C ALA A 10 20.18 -14.08 -8.34
N GLY A 11 21.05 -14.43 -7.41
CA GLY A 11 21.48 -13.52 -6.34
C GLY A 11 22.33 -12.36 -6.87
N ALA A 12 23.17 -12.63 -7.86
CA ALA A 12 23.91 -11.63 -8.63
C ALA A 12 24.15 -12.16 -10.04
N ILE A 13 24.39 -11.27 -10.99
CA ILE A 13 24.71 -11.60 -12.38
C ILE A 13 25.95 -10.81 -12.77
N PHE A 14 27.03 -11.51 -13.04
CA PHE A 14 28.32 -10.94 -13.45
C PHE A 14 28.45 -11.02 -14.98
N LEU A 15 28.58 -9.89 -15.63
CA LEU A 15 28.56 -9.79 -17.09
C LEU A 15 29.95 -9.61 -17.66
N GLY A 16 30.32 -10.52 -18.56
CA GLY A 16 31.60 -10.48 -19.29
C GLY A 16 32.80 -10.96 -18.49
N GLU A 17 33.93 -11.07 -19.18
CA GLU A 17 35.15 -11.63 -18.63
C GLU A 17 35.88 -10.73 -17.63
N TRP A 18 35.55 -9.45 -17.60
CA TRP A 18 36.18 -8.43 -16.74
C TRP A 18 35.41 -8.18 -15.45
N THR A 19 34.38 -8.95 -15.16
CA THR A 19 33.52 -8.78 -13.96
C THR A 19 33.55 -10.05 -13.11
N PRO A 20 34.69 -10.41 -12.51
CA PRO A 20 34.72 -11.52 -11.56
C PRO A 20 33.93 -11.17 -10.29
N GLU A 21 33.45 -12.20 -9.59
CA GLU A 21 32.70 -12.08 -8.34
C GLU A 21 33.41 -11.16 -7.33
N ALA A 22 34.71 -11.27 -7.18
CA ALA A 22 35.48 -10.43 -6.25
C ALA A 22 35.37 -8.92 -6.52
N VAL A 23 35.15 -8.51 -7.75
CA VAL A 23 34.88 -7.09 -8.06
C VAL A 23 33.56 -6.66 -7.47
N GLY A 24 32.56 -7.51 -7.55
CA GLY A 24 31.25 -7.28 -6.90
C GLY A 24 31.36 -7.22 -5.39
N ASP A 25 32.15 -8.11 -4.80
CA ASP A 25 32.26 -8.22 -3.36
C ASP A 25 32.96 -7.01 -2.70
N TYR A 26 33.92 -6.39 -3.38
CA TYR A 26 34.80 -5.42 -2.74
C TYR A 26 34.71 -4.00 -3.26
N VAL A 27 34.36 -3.77 -4.53
CA VAL A 27 34.56 -2.45 -5.16
C VAL A 27 33.37 -1.96 -5.96
N ALA A 28 32.59 -2.84 -6.58
CA ALA A 28 31.54 -2.44 -7.54
C ALA A 28 30.27 -1.87 -6.90
N GLY A 29 30.14 -1.95 -5.58
CA GLY A 29 29.03 -1.36 -4.83
C GLY A 29 27.97 -2.33 -4.30
N PRO A 30 27.63 -3.46 -4.98
CA PRO A 30 26.74 -4.45 -4.40
C PRO A 30 27.30 -5.08 -3.13
N ASN A 31 26.41 -5.66 -2.32
CA ASN A 31 26.80 -6.39 -1.12
C ASN A 31 27.25 -7.82 -1.48
N HIS A 32 28.27 -8.32 -0.79
CA HIS A 32 28.76 -9.70 -0.95
C HIS A 32 27.83 -10.75 -0.31
N THR A 33 26.87 -10.35 0.51
CA THR A 33 25.87 -11.25 1.09
C THR A 33 24.76 -11.46 0.08
N LEU A 34 24.87 -12.56 -0.65
CA LEU A 34 23.98 -12.92 -1.74
C LEU A 34 23.00 -14.02 -1.30
N PRO A 35 21.79 -14.06 -1.83
CA PRO A 35 20.87 -15.16 -1.64
C PRO A 35 21.38 -16.41 -2.36
N THR A 36 21.56 -17.51 -1.63
CA THR A 36 22.07 -18.80 -2.13
C THR A 36 21.06 -19.93 -1.91
N GLY A 37 21.33 -21.12 -2.44
CA GLY A 37 20.48 -22.29 -2.20
C GLY A 37 19.04 -22.15 -2.71
N GLY A 38 18.82 -21.36 -3.76
CA GLY A 38 17.50 -21.14 -4.35
C GLY A 38 16.69 -20.02 -3.68
N THR A 39 17.22 -19.35 -2.66
CA THR A 39 16.51 -18.25 -1.94
C THR A 39 16.37 -16.98 -2.76
N ALA A 40 17.13 -16.82 -3.86
CA ALA A 40 16.97 -15.71 -4.80
C ALA A 40 15.57 -15.63 -5.46
N ARG A 41 14.71 -16.62 -5.26
CA ARG A 41 13.28 -16.56 -5.62
C ARG A 41 12.49 -15.57 -4.75
N PHE A 42 12.94 -15.28 -3.53
CA PHE A 42 12.23 -14.53 -2.52
C PHE A 42 13.06 -13.42 -1.90
N SER A 43 14.38 -13.48 -2.07
CA SER A 43 15.32 -12.57 -1.41
C SER A 43 16.23 -11.90 -2.43
N SER A 44 16.63 -10.70 -2.11
CA SER A 44 17.65 -9.92 -2.82
C SER A 44 19.00 -10.00 -2.11
N PRO A 45 20.12 -9.57 -2.72
CA PRO A 45 21.33 -9.27 -2.00
C PRO A 45 21.08 -8.33 -0.84
N LEU A 46 21.85 -8.46 0.23
CA LEU A 46 21.74 -7.57 1.39
C LEU A 46 21.90 -6.10 0.97
N SER A 47 20.94 -5.29 1.34
CA SER A 47 20.92 -3.86 1.01
C SER A 47 20.44 -3.03 2.20
N VAL A 48 20.47 -1.72 2.06
CA VAL A 48 19.92 -0.80 3.06
C VAL A 48 18.44 -1.04 3.30
N ASP A 49 17.70 -1.54 2.30
CA ASP A 49 16.26 -1.81 2.40
C ASP A 49 15.92 -2.86 3.47
N GLU A 50 16.83 -3.79 3.77
CA GLU A 50 16.66 -4.79 4.84
C GLU A 50 16.62 -4.16 6.24
N PHE A 51 17.16 -2.96 6.38
CA PHE A 51 17.19 -2.21 7.63
C PHE A 51 16.14 -1.11 7.69
N VAL A 52 15.32 -0.97 6.66
CA VAL A 52 14.27 0.06 6.56
C VAL A 52 12.90 -0.57 6.79
N LYS A 53 12.14 0.03 7.69
CA LYS A 53 10.76 -0.36 7.97
C LYS A 53 9.80 0.62 7.30
N LYS A 54 8.83 0.09 6.56
CA LYS A 54 7.79 0.88 5.91
C LYS A 54 6.49 0.82 6.72
N SER A 55 5.81 1.94 6.85
CA SER A 55 4.48 2.04 7.44
C SER A 55 3.55 2.76 6.48
N SER A 56 2.34 2.24 6.30
CA SER A 56 1.30 2.92 5.54
C SER A 56 0.60 3.94 6.44
N VAL A 57 0.44 5.16 5.94
CA VAL A 57 -0.36 6.20 6.60
C VAL A 57 -1.50 6.58 5.66
N LEU A 58 -2.73 6.37 6.12
CA LEU A 58 -3.93 6.64 5.33
C LEU A 58 -4.82 7.61 6.08
N GLN A 59 -5.37 8.58 5.32
CA GLN A 59 -6.39 9.51 5.81
C GLN A 59 -7.50 9.62 4.77
N TYR A 60 -8.74 9.37 5.20
CA TYR A 60 -9.93 9.53 4.37
C TYR A 60 -10.75 10.72 4.81
N SER A 61 -11.24 11.50 3.86
CA SER A 61 -12.29 12.49 4.13
C SER A 61 -13.66 11.81 4.21
N PRO A 62 -14.67 12.44 4.85
CA PRO A 62 -16.04 11.94 4.83
C PRO A 62 -16.56 11.68 3.41
N ALA A 63 -16.30 12.57 2.47
CA ALA A 63 -16.71 12.42 1.07
C ALA A 63 -16.02 11.22 0.38
N ALA A 64 -14.74 11.00 0.64
CA ALA A 64 -14.03 9.83 0.11
C ALA A 64 -14.58 8.53 0.71
N LEU A 65 -14.88 8.52 2.01
CA LEU A 65 -15.49 7.36 2.66
C LEU A 65 -16.87 7.04 2.05
N MET A 66 -17.71 8.03 1.83
CA MET A 66 -19.03 7.83 1.20
C MET A 66 -18.90 7.24 -0.20
N ARG A 67 -18.01 7.78 -1.01
CA ARG A 67 -17.75 7.28 -2.39
C ARG A 67 -17.34 5.81 -2.42
N ASP A 68 -16.44 5.42 -1.52
CA ASP A 68 -15.78 4.10 -1.59
C ASP A 68 -16.44 3.06 -0.67
N SER A 69 -17.37 3.47 0.21
CA SER A 69 -17.96 2.63 1.25
C SER A 69 -18.61 1.35 0.71
N GLU A 70 -19.34 1.45 -0.39
CA GLU A 70 -20.06 0.31 -0.98
C GLU A 70 -19.09 -0.79 -1.43
N ALA A 71 -18.01 -0.40 -2.10
CA ALA A 71 -16.99 -1.35 -2.56
C ALA A 71 -16.31 -2.05 -1.37
N VAL A 72 -15.97 -1.31 -0.32
CA VAL A 72 -15.34 -1.88 0.88
C VAL A 72 -16.29 -2.85 1.60
N ILE A 73 -17.56 -2.47 1.77
CA ILE A 73 -18.57 -3.30 2.41
C ILE A 73 -18.76 -4.60 1.62
N THR A 74 -18.92 -4.49 0.30
CA THR A 74 -19.15 -5.65 -0.58
C THR A 74 -17.97 -6.63 -0.51
N LEU A 75 -16.74 -6.14 -0.60
CA LEU A 75 -15.56 -6.99 -0.51
C LEU A 75 -15.45 -7.66 0.87
N ALA A 76 -15.62 -6.90 1.93
CA ALA A 76 -15.52 -7.43 3.29
C ALA A 76 -16.61 -8.49 3.59
N ASP A 77 -17.82 -8.31 3.09
CA ASP A 77 -18.90 -9.30 3.24
C ASP A 77 -18.57 -10.59 2.46
N HIS A 78 -18.05 -10.49 1.22
CA HIS A 78 -17.64 -11.66 0.44
C HIS A 78 -16.50 -12.44 1.08
N GLU A 79 -15.59 -11.74 1.75
CA GLU A 79 -14.50 -12.36 2.52
C GLU A 79 -14.94 -12.91 3.89
N GLY A 80 -16.19 -12.68 4.30
CA GLY A 80 -16.70 -13.06 5.62
C GLY A 80 -16.15 -12.20 6.76
N LEU A 81 -15.58 -11.04 6.46
CA LEU A 81 -15.01 -10.11 7.44
C LEU A 81 -16.07 -9.14 7.96
N TRP A 82 -17.05 -9.67 8.65
CA TRP A 82 -18.19 -8.92 9.18
C TRP A 82 -17.81 -7.63 9.93
N ALA A 83 -16.81 -7.69 10.81
CA ALA A 83 -16.40 -6.53 11.60
C ALA A 83 -15.82 -5.40 10.72
N HIS A 84 -15.13 -5.73 9.62
CA HIS A 84 -14.63 -4.75 8.65
C HIS A 84 -15.80 -4.05 7.95
N ALA A 85 -16.75 -4.80 7.42
CA ALA A 85 -17.94 -4.24 6.79
C ALA A 85 -18.73 -3.36 7.75
N GLN A 86 -18.94 -3.81 8.99
CA GLN A 86 -19.65 -3.08 10.01
C GLN A 86 -18.97 -1.77 10.40
N SER A 87 -17.64 -1.75 10.46
CA SER A 87 -16.88 -0.54 10.76
C SER A 87 -17.11 0.58 9.74
N VAL A 88 -17.28 0.23 8.47
CA VAL A 88 -17.57 1.17 7.38
C VAL A 88 -19.05 1.59 7.41
N ARG A 89 -19.98 0.66 7.60
CA ARG A 89 -21.42 0.96 7.71
C ARG A 89 -21.70 1.98 8.82
N LEU A 90 -21.07 1.82 9.98
CA LEU A 90 -21.26 2.75 11.09
C LEU A 90 -20.74 4.15 10.75
N ARG A 91 -19.58 4.26 10.15
CA ARG A 91 -19.02 5.57 9.76
C ARG A 91 -19.82 6.24 8.65
N ARG A 92 -20.33 5.47 7.70
CA ARG A 92 -21.23 5.97 6.66
C ARG A 92 -22.47 6.61 7.27
N LYS A 93 -23.12 5.95 8.22
CA LYS A 93 -24.29 6.51 8.94
C LYS A 93 -23.94 7.81 9.67
N LEU A 94 -22.77 7.89 10.30
CA LEU A 94 -22.35 9.13 10.97
C LEU A 94 -22.15 10.28 9.99
N VAL A 95 -21.62 10.01 8.81
CA VAL A 95 -21.48 11.02 7.76
C VAL A 95 -22.84 11.46 7.24
N GLU A 96 -23.76 10.53 6.94
CA GLU A 96 -25.12 10.80 6.50
C GLU A 96 -25.85 11.69 7.53
N GLN A 97 -25.78 11.34 8.81
CA GLN A 97 -26.40 12.11 9.87
C GLN A 97 -25.81 13.52 10.01
N ALA A 98 -24.50 13.66 9.91
CA ALA A 98 -23.86 14.97 9.94
C ALA A 98 -24.30 15.89 8.78
N PHE A 99 -24.58 15.33 7.62
CA PHE A 99 -25.14 16.08 6.49
C PHE A 99 -26.58 16.50 6.73
N GLU A 100 -27.41 15.61 7.26
CA GLU A 100 -28.83 15.92 7.62
C GLU A 100 -28.90 17.02 8.68
N ASP A 101 -28.10 16.93 9.73
CA ASP A 101 -28.03 17.92 10.79
C ASP A 101 -27.58 19.30 10.27
N ALA A 102 -26.61 19.31 9.35
CA ALA A 102 -26.15 20.55 8.73
C ALA A 102 -27.23 21.23 7.84
N GLN A 103 -27.98 20.43 7.09
CA GLN A 103 -29.12 20.94 6.29
C GLN A 103 -30.21 21.51 7.19
N ALA A 104 -30.62 20.80 8.24
CA ALA A 104 -31.61 21.25 9.18
C ALA A 104 -31.19 22.58 9.87
N ALA A 105 -29.92 22.73 10.22
CA ALA A 105 -29.40 23.96 10.80
C ALA A 105 -29.36 25.13 9.79
N GLY A 106 -29.11 24.85 8.51
CA GLY A 106 -29.15 25.85 7.44
C GLY A 106 -30.56 26.38 7.14
N GLU A 107 -31.56 25.52 7.19
CA GLU A 107 -32.98 25.90 7.01
C GLU A 107 -33.49 26.78 8.17
N VAL A 108 -33.03 26.53 9.39
CA VAL A 108 -33.41 27.34 10.57
C VAL A 108 -32.84 28.77 10.46
N ASN A 109 -31.62 28.94 9.96
CA ASN A 109 -31.02 30.26 9.78
C ASN A 109 -31.64 31.05 8.61
N GLY A 110 -32.03 30.39 7.53
CA GLY A 110 -32.69 31.02 6.38
C GLY A 110 -34.11 31.57 6.67
N SER A 111 -34.78 31.00 7.67
CA SER A 111 -36.12 31.45 8.09
C SER A 111 -36.10 32.63 9.11
N ALA A 112 -34.95 32.92 9.71
CA ALA A 112 -34.79 34.00 10.68
C ALA A 112 -34.46 35.37 10.03
N GLU A 113 -33.93 35.38 8.80
CA GLU A 113 -33.63 36.63 8.07
C GLU A 113 -34.77 37.14 7.18
N ALA A 114 -35.89 36.44 7.14
CA ALA A 114 -37.08 36.83 6.31
C ALA A 114 -38.22 37.46 7.11
N LYS A 115 -37.93 38.14 8.25
CA LYS A 115 -38.94 38.94 9.01
C LYS A 115 -38.50 40.36 9.23
#